data_2c951a3eb304cc49061282deca6d89c2
#
_entry.id   2c951a3eb304cc49061282deca6d89c2
#
_cell.length_a   1.000
_cell.length_b   1.000
_cell.length_c   1.000
_cell.angle_alpha   90.00
_cell.angle_beta   90.00
_cell.angle_gamma   90.00
#
_symmetry.space_group_name_H-M   'P 1'
#
loop_
_entity.id
_entity.type
_entity.pdbx_description
1 polymer ?
#
loop_
_entity_poly.entity_id
_entity_poly.type
_entity_poly.pdbx_seq_one_letter_code
_entity_poly.pdbx_strand_id
1 'polypeptide(L)'
;LVGYGLDGGLAPWLCVPARAVSRGNIIPVATEIPAMRLALAEPLSCVLNGHRRHGGGNPGETVVIIGGGAIGLLHTALNLTCGAGQVILCEKHANRRDRAAAMGAVTTCPEHLSKVVAEHTGGHGAELVIVAIGRNELAEESLNLAAPGGRVSWFAGFPKGSTTTITPNTVHYQELTISGGSNA
;
A
#
# COMPACT_ATOMS: atom_id res chain seq x y z
N LEU A 1 3.36 3.99 -22.60
CA LEU A 1 4.14 3.54 -21.43
C LEU A 1 5.01 2.36 -21.83
N VAL A 2 6.29 2.38 -21.42
CA VAL A 2 7.21 1.25 -21.53
C VAL A 2 6.64 0.09 -20.73
N GLY A 3 6.64 -1.12 -21.29
CA GLY A 3 6.03 -2.30 -20.67
C GLY A 3 4.53 -2.47 -20.89
N TYR A 4 3.85 -1.52 -21.56
CA TYR A 4 2.42 -1.60 -21.90
C TYR A 4 2.18 -1.45 -23.42
N GLY A 5 2.41 -0.28 -23.97
CA GLY A 5 2.27 -0.01 -25.40
C GLY A 5 3.61 0.08 -26.15
N LEU A 6 4.70 -0.10 -25.43
CA LEU A 6 6.06 -0.23 -25.93
C LEU A 6 6.71 -1.41 -25.20
N ASP A 7 7.74 -2.00 -25.82
CA ASP A 7 8.47 -3.11 -25.21
C ASP A 7 9.00 -2.76 -23.81
N GLY A 8 9.02 -3.74 -22.93
CA GLY A 8 9.47 -3.56 -21.54
C GLY A 8 10.99 -3.52 -21.39
N GLY A 9 11.44 -3.15 -20.18
CA GLY A 9 12.87 -3.02 -19.86
C GLY A 9 13.56 -4.33 -19.46
N LEU A 10 12.88 -5.50 -19.49
CA LEU A 10 13.50 -6.80 -19.24
C LEU A 10 14.21 -7.31 -20.50
N ALA A 11 15.18 -6.54 -20.99
CA ALA A 11 15.92 -6.77 -22.22
C ALA A 11 17.34 -6.17 -22.13
N PRO A 12 18.31 -6.67 -22.93
CA PRO A 12 19.65 -6.08 -22.99
C PRO A 12 19.66 -4.63 -23.47
N TRP A 13 18.67 -4.25 -24.27
CA TRP A 13 18.53 -2.91 -24.86
C TRP A 13 17.08 -2.45 -24.76
N LEU A 14 16.90 -1.19 -24.44
CA LEU A 14 15.59 -0.54 -24.39
C LEU A 14 15.61 0.72 -25.26
N CYS A 15 14.71 0.79 -26.25
CA CYS A 15 14.50 2.00 -27.03
C CYS A 15 13.58 2.94 -26.25
N VAL A 16 14.12 4.08 -25.83
CA VAL A 16 13.32 5.11 -25.13
C VAL A 16 12.94 6.19 -26.13
N PRO A 17 11.63 6.52 -26.30
CA PRO A 17 11.18 7.57 -27.19
C PRO A 17 11.81 8.93 -26.85
N ALA A 18 12.21 9.69 -27.87
CA ALA A 18 12.80 11.02 -27.69
C ALA A 18 11.96 11.96 -26.82
N ARG A 19 10.62 11.85 -26.89
CA ARG A 19 9.69 12.60 -26.04
C ARG A 19 9.84 12.26 -24.55
N ALA A 20 10.16 11.03 -24.20
CA ALA A 20 10.40 10.65 -22.81
C ALA A 20 11.74 11.22 -22.32
N VAL A 21 12.76 11.20 -23.17
CA VAL A 21 14.07 11.79 -22.88
C VAL A 21 13.95 13.31 -22.67
N SER A 22 13.29 14.01 -23.60
CA SER A 22 13.14 15.48 -23.53
C SER A 22 12.29 15.97 -22.37
N ARG A 23 11.44 15.10 -21.79
CA ARG A 23 10.64 15.40 -20.60
C ARG A 23 11.33 15.03 -19.28
N GLY A 24 12.57 14.61 -19.31
CA GLY A 24 13.31 14.23 -18.10
C GLY A 24 12.86 12.92 -17.45
N ASN A 25 12.19 12.03 -18.21
CA ASN A 25 11.73 10.75 -17.66
C ASN A 25 12.88 9.74 -17.50
N ILE A 26 14.07 10.06 -17.98
CA ILE A 26 15.29 9.31 -17.71
C ILE A 26 16.08 10.07 -16.67
N ILE A 27 16.25 9.44 -15.52
CA ILE A 27 16.98 10.02 -14.40
C ILE A 27 18.31 9.27 -14.28
N PRO A 28 19.44 9.88 -14.67
CA PRO A 28 20.75 9.31 -14.42
C PRO A 28 20.99 9.24 -12.91
N VAL A 29 21.38 8.07 -12.43
CA VAL A 29 21.70 7.88 -11.01
C VAL A 29 23.20 7.63 -10.90
N ALA A 30 23.95 8.66 -10.46
CA ALA A 30 25.35 8.54 -10.14
C ALA A 30 25.48 7.98 -8.72
N THR A 31 25.46 6.66 -8.58
CA THR A 31 25.44 6.03 -7.27
C THR A 31 26.05 4.63 -7.30
N GLU A 32 26.58 4.22 -6.17
CA GLU A 32 27.00 2.84 -5.91
C GLU A 32 25.85 1.96 -5.41
N ILE A 33 24.60 2.48 -5.41
CA ILE A 33 23.42 1.68 -5.01
C ILE A 33 23.26 0.50 -5.97
N PRO A 34 23.20 -0.73 -5.48
CA PRO A 34 23.01 -1.91 -6.32
C PRO A 34 21.75 -1.79 -7.17
N ALA A 35 21.83 -2.21 -8.45
CA ALA A 35 20.72 -2.15 -9.42
C ALA A 35 19.42 -2.79 -8.89
N MET A 36 19.52 -3.87 -8.12
CA MET A 36 18.36 -4.51 -7.46
C MET A 36 17.61 -3.57 -6.50
N ARG A 37 18.32 -2.66 -5.82
CA ARG A 37 17.69 -1.65 -4.98
C ARG A 37 17.11 -0.52 -5.80
N LEU A 38 17.79 -0.10 -6.86
CA LEU A 38 17.29 0.93 -7.79
C LEU A 38 15.99 0.48 -8.49
N ALA A 39 15.83 -0.81 -8.75
CA ALA A 39 14.60 -1.36 -9.31
C ALA A 39 13.36 -1.14 -8.41
N LEU A 40 13.55 -0.86 -7.12
CA LEU A 40 12.46 -0.52 -6.20
C LEU A 40 12.07 0.98 -6.23
N ALA A 41 12.82 1.83 -6.93
CA ALA A 41 12.58 3.27 -6.90
C ALA A 41 11.19 3.65 -7.46
N GLU A 42 10.77 3.04 -8.56
CA GLU A 42 9.45 3.30 -9.14
C GLU A 42 8.32 2.82 -8.23
N PRO A 43 8.23 1.55 -7.79
CA PRO A 43 7.17 1.12 -6.89
C PRO A 43 7.19 1.85 -5.54
N LEU A 44 8.36 2.24 -5.04
CA LEU A 44 8.45 3.08 -3.84
C LEU A 44 7.91 4.48 -4.08
N SER A 45 8.12 5.07 -5.27
CA SER A 45 7.56 6.39 -5.60
C SER A 45 6.03 6.36 -5.61
N CYS A 46 5.42 5.26 -6.09
CA CYS A 46 3.97 5.05 -6.03
C CYS A 46 3.49 4.96 -4.57
N VAL A 47 4.20 4.21 -3.74
CA VAL A 47 3.90 4.08 -2.29
C VAL A 47 4.01 5.43 -1.59
N LEU A 48 5.06 6.21 -1.86
CA LEU A 48 5.24 7.57 -1.33
C LEU A 48 4.13 8.53 -1.78
N ASN A 49 3.69 8.44 -3.05
CA ASN A 49 2.58 9.24 -3.54
C ASN A 49 1.27 8.88 -2.80
N GLY A 50 0.98 7.59 -2.62
CA GLY A 50 -0.13 7.13 -1.79
C GLY A 50 -0.03 7.65 -0.35
N HIS A 51 1.14 7.50 0.26
CA HIS A 51 1.42 7.97 1.62
C HIS A 51 1.11 9.47 1.80
N ARG A 52 1.49 10.30 0.84
CA ARG A 52 1.16 11.74 0.86
C ARG A 52 -0.35 12.00 0.75
N ARG A 53 -1.08 11.19 -0.05
CA ARG A 53 -2.52 11.39 -0.28
C ARG A 53 -3.38 11.04 0.92
N HIS A 54 -3.05 9.98 1.64
CA HIS A 54 -3.79 9.55 2.83
C HIS A 54 -3.20 10.09 4.14
N GLY A 55 -2.19 10.96 4.07
CA GLY A 55 -1.58 11.57 5.24
C GLY A 55 -0.59 10.67 6.00
N GLY A 56 -0.25 9.51 5.45
CA GLY A 56 0.69 8.57 6.07
C GLY A 56 0.18 7.91 7.35
N GLY A 57 0.98 7.02 7.92
CA GLY A 57 0.87 6.63 9.33
C GLY A 57 1.63 7.65 10.16
N ASN A 58 0.92 8.40 11.00
CA ASN A 58 1.54 9.37 11.89
C ASN A 58 2.23 8.67 13.07
N PRO A 59 3.15 9.34 13.77
CA PRO A 59 3.75 8.79 14.97
C PRO A 59 2.71 8.33 16.00
N GLY A 60 2.83 7.07 16.41
CA GLY A 60 1.93 6.44 17.38
C GLY A 60 0.67 5.79 16.82
N GLU A 61 0.30 6.03 15.56
CA GLU A 61 -0.88 5.43 14.94
C GLU A 61 -0.70 3.93 14.62
N THR A 62 -1.79 3.19 14.64
CA THR A 62 -1.86 1.82 14.13
C THR A 62 -2.20 1.86 12.63
N VAL A 63 -1.38 1.18 11.83
CA VAL A 63 -1.56 1.04 10.39
C VAL A 63 -1.86 -0.42 10.04
N VAL A 64 -2.98 -0.68 9.41
CA VAL A 64 -3.33 -1.99 8.85
C VAL A 64 -3.00 -2.01 7.36
N ILE A 65 -2.29 -3.03 6.90
CA ILE A 65 -1.96 -3.23 5.48
C ILE A 65 -2.51 -4.58 5.04
N ILE A 66 -3.40 -4.57 4.05
CA ILE A 66 -4.00 -5.78 3.50
C ILE A 66 -3.28 -6.15 2.20
N GLY A 67 -2.46 -7.19 2.27
CA GLY A 67 -1.63 -7.70 1.18
C GLY A 67 -0.13 -7.56 1.43
N GLY A 68 0.57 -8.70 1.53
CA GLY A 68 2.01 -8.81 1.80
C GLY A 68 2.87 -9.01 0.55
N GLY A 69 2.42 -8.51 -0.62
CA GLY A 69 3.24 -8.44 -1.83
C GLY A 69 4.32 -7.35 -1.75
N ALA A 70 5.06 -7.12 -2.83
CA ALA A 70 6.12 -6.11 -2.88
C ALA A 70 5.61 -4.72 -2.42
N ILE A 71 4.44 -4.30 -2.89
CA ILE A 71 3.82 -3.02 -2.54
C ILE A 71 3.45 -2.97 -1.05
N GLY A 72 2.81 -4.02 -0.51
CA GLY A 72 2.48 -4.07 0.91
C GLY A 72 3.71 -4.04 1.81
N LEU A 73 4.79 -4.74 1.44
CA LEU A 73 6.06 -4.67 2.17
C LEU A 73 6.71 -3.28 2.10
N LEU A 74 6.61 -2.59 0.97
CA LEU A 74 7.07 -1.19 0.86
C LEU A 74 6.24 -0.25 1.74
N HIS A 75 4.92 -0.41 1.79
CA HIS A 75 4.07 0.32 2.74
C HIS A 75 4.45 0.01 4.19
N THR A 76 4.73 -1.26 4.51
CA THR A 76 5.17 -1.68 5.85
C THR A 76 6.45 -0.96 6.24
N ALA A 77 7.48 -1.04 5.40
CA ALA A 77 8.77 -0.38 5.64
C ALA A 77 8.61 1.14 5.80
N LEU A 78 7.84 1.78 4.91
CA LEU A 78 7.63 3.22 4.95
C LEU A 78 6.93 3.67 6.23
N ASN A 79 5.80 3.02 6.61
CA ASN A 79 5.05 3.43 7.80
C ASN A 79 5.85 3.20 9.09
N LEU A 80 6.59 2.09 9.21
CA LEU A 80 7.51 1.87 10.33
C LEU A 80 8.61 2.95 10.38
N THR A 81 9.18 3.32 9.23
CA THR A 81 10.22 4.36 9.15
C THR A 81 9.67 5.75 9.50
N CYS A 82 8.41 6.02 9.16
CA CYS A 82 7.75 7.29 9.49
C CYS A 82 7.26 7.37 10.94
N GLY A 83 7.43 6.31 11.74
CA GLY A 83 7.12 6.33 13.17
C GLY A 83 5.72 5.88 13.53
N ALA A 84 5.03 5.14 12.65
CA ALA A 84 3.79 4.46 13.03
C ALA A 84 4.03 3.67 14.34
N GLY A 85 3.13 3.78 15.28
CA GLY A 85 3.24 3.09 16.57
C GLY A 85 3.19 1.58 16.40
N GLN A 86 2.43 1.12 15.41
CA GLN A 86 2.30 -0.28 15.06
C GLN A 86 1.88 -0.45 13.60
N VAL A 87 2.40 -1.49 12.96
CA VAL A 87 1.92 -1.93 11.63
C VAL A 87 1.43 -3.37 11.72
N ILE A 88 0.20 -3.61 11.28
CA ILE A 88 -0.42 -4.94 11.20
C ILE A 88 -0.54 -5.30 9.72
N LEU A 89 0.16 -6.34 9.27
CA LEU A 89 0.11 -6.80 7.89
C LEU A 89 -0.68 -8.10 7.77
N CYS A 90 -1.73 -8.07 6.94
CA CYS A 90 -2.53 -9.23 6.59
C CYS A 90 -2.06 -9.84 5.26
N GLU A 91 -1.68 -11.13 5.28
CA GLU A 91 -1.27 -11.88 4.09
C GLU A 91 -1.54 -13.37 4.29
N LYS A 92 -2.07 -14.04 3.26
CA LYS A 92 -2.38 -15.47 3.31
C LYS A 92 -1.14 -16.38 3.31
N HIS A 93 -0.07 -15.98 2.64
CA HIS A 93 1.15 -16.78 2.51
C HIS A 93 2.11 -16.55 3.68
N ALA A 94 2.43 -17.62 4.41
CA ALA A 94 3.30 -17.57 5.59
C ALA A 94 4.66 -16.94 5.29
N ASN A 95 5.32 -17.36 4.21
CA ASN A 95 6.63 -16.86 3.82
C ASN A 95 6.68 -15.34 3.53
N ARG A 96 5.53 -14.72 3.19
CA ARG A 96 5.43 -13.28 3.04
C ARG A 96 5.17 -12.60 4.39
N ARG A 97 4.36 -13.24 5.26
CA ARG A 97 4.20 -12.78 6.64
C ARG A 97 5.53 -12.74 7.38
N ASP A 98 6.35 -13.77 7.22
CA ASP A 98 7.68 -13.85 7.85
C ASP A 98 8.58 -12.67 7.46
N ARG A 99 8.51 -12.22 6.19
CA ARG A 99 9.24 -11.04 5.72
C ARG A 99 8.77 -9.75 6.41
N ALA A 100 7.46 -9.57 6.57
CA ALA A 100 6.91 -8.41 7.25
C ALA A 100 7.21 -8.45 8.76
N ALA A 101 7.13 -9.63 9.37
CA ALA A 101 7.51 -9.83 10.78
C ALA A 101 8.99 -9.48 11.01
N ALA A 102 9.88 -9.87 10.09
CA ALA A 102 11.30 -9.49 10.17
C ALA A 102 11.55 -7.98 10.05
N MET A 103 10.59 -7.20 9.54
CA MET A 103 10.62 -5.73 9.53
C MET A 103 10.09 -5.12 10.82
N GLY A 104 9.48 -5.90 11.71
CA GLY A 104 8.86 -5.43 12.95
C GLY A 104 7.34 -5.28 12.89
N ALA A 105 6.69 -5.74 11.82
CA ALA A 105 5.23 -5.71 11.74
C ALA A 105 4.60 -6.88 12.50
N VAL A 106 3.44 -6.65 13.11
CA VAL A 106 2.51 -7.71 13.51
C VAL A 106 1.92 -8.34 12.25
N THR A 107 1.86 -9.66 12.16
CA THR A 107 1.35 -10.32 10.96
C THR A 107 0.19 -11.24 11.26
N THR A 108 -0.77 -11.30 10.34
CA THR A 108 -1.95 -12.15 10.45
C THR A 108 -2.36 -12.73 9.09
N CYS A 109 -3.14 -13.80 9.11
CA CYS A 109 -3.86 -14.30 7.94
C CYS A 109 -5.26 -13.66 7.84
N PRO A 110 -5.90 -13.69 6.65
CA PRO A 110 -7.20 -13.05 6.45
C PRO A 110 -8.26 -13.48 7.46
N GLU A 111 -8.30 -14.75 7.83
CA GLU A 111 -9.30 -15.34 8.72
C GLU A 111 -9.26 -14.75 10.14
N HIS A 112 -8.14 -14.13 10.52
CA HIS A 112 -7.94 -13.58 11.86
C HIS A 112 -7.76 -12.05 11.87
N LEU A 113 -7.87 -11.39 10.69
CA LEU A 113 -7.56 -9.98 10.56
C LEU A 113 -8.35 -9.10 11.53
N SER A 114 -9.67 -9.17 11.50
CA SER A 114 -10.53 -8.34 12.36
C SER A 114 -10.27 -8.57 13.84
N LYS A 115 -10.04 -9.83 14.24
CA LYS A 115 -9.70 -10.17 15.61
C LYS A 115 -8.38 -9.56 16.05
N VAL A 116 -7.33 -9.71 15.23
CA VAL A 116 -5.99 -9.18 15.53
C VAL A 116 -6.01 -7.66 15.59
N VAL A 117 -6.72 -7.00 14.66
CA VAL A 117 -6.89 -5.54 14.72
C VAL A 117 -7.58 -5.12 16.02
N ALA A 118 -8.70 -5.76 16.40
CA ALA A 118 -9.39 -5.44 17.64
C ALA A 118 -8.51 -5.65 18.88
N GLU A 119 -7.77 -6.74 18.95
CA GLU A 119 -6.84 -7.03 20.07
C GLU A 119 -5.75 -5.96 20.20
N HIS A 120 -5.20 -5.52 19.08
CA HIS A 120 -4.09 -4.56 19.04
C HIS A 120 -4.51 -3.09 19.15
N THR A 121 -5.80 -2.80 18.99
CA THR A 121 -6.35 -1.43 19.07
C THR A 121 -7.34 -1.25 20.23
N GLY A 122 -7.48 -2.26 21.11
CA GLY A 122 -8.49 -2.21 22.16
C GLY A 122 -9.93 -2.12 21.64
N GLY A 123 -10.19 -2.60 20.42
CA GLY A 123 -11.48 -2.56 19.76
C GLY A 123 -11.79 -1.25 19.02
N HIS A 124 -10.90 -0.26 19.05
CA HIS A 124 -11.12 1.05 18.39
C HIS A 124 -10.94 1.02 16.87
N GLY A 125 -10.24 0.02 16.33
CA GLY A 125 -9.85 0.00 14.92
C GLY A 125 -8.54 0.74 14.65
N ALA A 126 -8.10 0.77 13.39
CA ALA A 126 -6.84 1.37 12.97
C ALA A 126 -7.04 2.79 12.41
N GLU A 127 -6.12 3.71 12.72
CA GLU A 127 -6.16 5.06 12.21
C GLU A 127 -5.91 5.12 10.70
N LEU A 128 -5.22 4.12 10.14
CA LEU A 128 -5.00 4.00 8.71
C LEU A 128 -5.14 2.55 8.26
N VAL A 129 -5.96 2.31 7.23
CA VAL A 129 -6.08 1.00 6.57
C VAL A 129 -5.68 1.14 5.11
N ILE A 130 -4.70 0.35 4.66
CA ILE A 130 -4.18 0.37 3.28
C ILE A 130 -4.52 -0.95 2.59
N VAL A 131 -5.30 -0.89 1.51
CA VAL A 131 -5.66 -2.04 0.68
C VAL A 131 -4.67 -2.14 -0.48
N ALA A 132 -3.70 -3.05 -0.37
CA ALA A 132 -2.65 -3.31 -1.36
C ALA A 132 -2.96 -4.50 -2.29
N ILE A 133 -4.20 -4.97 -2.31
CA ILE A 133 -4.72 -6.03 -3.19
C ILE A 133 -6.04 -5.56 -3.79
N GLY A 134 -6.16 -5.61 -5.13
CA GLY A 134 -7.38 -5.22 -5.85
C GLY A 134 -8.46 -6.31 -5.80
N ARG A 135 -9.16 -6.43 -4.70
CA ARG A 135 -10.31 -7.33 -4.51
C ARG A 135 -11.48 -6.55 -3.95
N ASN A 136 -12.65 -6.68 -4.58
CA ASN A 136 -13.84 -5.89 -4.26
C ASN A 136 -14.33 -6.07 -2.82
N GLU A 137 -14.21 -7.29 -2.30
CA GLU A 137 -14.63 -7.64 -0.93
C GLU A 137 -13.84 -6.84 0.13
N LEU A 138 -12.60 -6.49 -0.19
CA LEU A 138 -11.74 -5.74 0.73
C LEU A 138 -12.12 -4.26 0.84
N ALA A 139 -12.93 -3.74 -0.09
CA ALA A 139 -13.36 -2.34 -0.03
C ALA A 139 -14.23 -2.07 1.20
N GLU A 140 -15.26 -2.88 1.43
CA GLU A 140 -16.13 -2.76 2.61
C GLU A 140 -15.42 -3.23 3.89
N GLU A 141 -14.71 -4.36 3.82
CA GLU A 141 -13.95 -4.89 4.96
C GLU A 141 -12.96 -3.86 5.51
N SER A 142 -12.26 -3.14 4.63
CA SER A 142 -11.31 -2.10 5.05
C SER A 142 -11.94 -0.94 5.82
N LEU A 143 -13.19 -0.59 5.52
CA LEU A 143 -13.93 0.44 6.25
C LEU A 143 -14.25 -0.01 7.68
N ASN A 144 -14.58 -1.29 7.85
CA ASN A 144 -14.93 -1.86 9.16
C ASN A 144 -13.70 -2.09 10.08
N LEU A 145 -12.49 -1.99 9.53
CA LEU A 145 -11.24 -2.09 10.29
C LEU A 145 -10.73 -0.73 10.77
N ALA A 146 -11.27 0.35 10.22
CA ALA A 146 -10.83 1.70 10.53
C ALA A 146 -11.43 2.21 11.85
N ALA A 147 -10.64 2.97 12.59
CA ALA A 147 -11.10 3.72 13.76
C ALA A 147 -12.03 4.88 13.36
N PRO A 148 -12.89 5.39 14.23
CA PRO A 148 -13.58 6.66 14.00
C PRO A 148 -12.59 7.79 13.68
N GLY A 149 -12.88 8.59 12.63
CA GLY A 149 -11.95 9.59 12.09
C GLY A 149 -10.81 9.00 11.27
N GLY A 150 -10.79 7.69 11.07
CA GLY A 150 -9.72 6.97 10.38
C GLY A 150 -9.70 7.20 8.88
N ARG A 151 -8.61 6.74 8.27
CA ARG A 151 -8.33 6.89 6.83
C ARG A 151 -8.21 5.52 6.19
N VAL A 152 -8.86 5.36 5.04
CA VAL A 152 -8.80 4.13 4.24
C VAL A 152 -8.22 4.46 2.87
N SER A 153 -7.13 3.81 2.52
CA SER A 153 -6.49 3.95 1.22
C SER A 153 -6.74 2.71 0.36
N TRP A 154 -7.55 2.86 -0.67
CA TRP A 154 -7.67 1.85 -1.73
C TRP A 154 -6.51 2.05 -2.72
N PHE A 155 -5.35 1.57 -2.31
CA PHE A 155 -4.11 1.77 -3.05
C PHE A 155 -4.04 0.90 -4.31
N ALA A 156 -4.42 -0.37 -4.20
CA ALA A 156 -4.45 -1.25 -5.36
C ALA A 156 -5.65 -0.94 -6.26
N GLY A 157 -5.44 -0.97 -7.59
CA GLY A 157 -6.54 -0.89 -8.54
C GLY A 157 -7.43 -2.13 -8.46
N PHE A 158 -8.74 -1.93 -8.46
CA PHE A 158 -9.74 -3.00 -8.54
C PHE A 158 -9.93 -3.49 -9.98
N PRO A 159 -10.51 -4.68 -10.22
CA PRO A 159 -10.75 -5.19 -11.57
C PRO A 159 -11.58 -4.21 -12.40
N LYS A 160 -11.18 -3.99 -13.66
CA LYS A 160 -11.88 -3.05 -14.57
C LYS A 160 -13.35 -3.43 -14.72
N GLY A 161 -14.22 -2.46 -14.52
CA GLY A 161 -15.68 -2.64 -14.63
C GLY A 161 -16.32 -3.35 -13.44
N SER A 162 -15.54 -3.72 -12.42
CA SER A 162 -16.12 -4.25 -11.19
C SER A 162 -16.78 -3.15 -10.35
N THR A 163 -17.75 -3.55 -9.56
CA THR A 163 -18.44 -2.69 -8.59
C THR A 163 -18.40 -3.34 -7.22
N THR A 164 -18.51 -2.53 -6.19
CA THR A 164 -18.68 -3.00 -4.81
C THR A 164 -19.78 -2.19 -4.14
N THR A 165 -20.45 -2.79 -3.16
CA THR A 165 -21.40 -2.09 -2.31
C THR A 165 -20.70 -1.73 -1.01
N ILE A 166 -20.92 -0.52 -0.55
CA ILE A 166 -20.48 -0.06 0.77
C ILE A 166 -21.69 0.49 1.52
N THR A 167 -21.66 0.39 2.84
CA THR A 167 -22.66 0.99 3.70
C THR A 167 -22.34 2.46 3.92
N PRO A 168 -23.07 3.43 3.34
CA PRO A 168 -22.72 4.85 3.44
C PRO A 168 -22.67 5.36 4.89
N ASN A 169 -23.51 4.81 5.76
CA ASN A 169 -23.54 5.17 7.17
C ASN A 169 -22.25 4.80 7.92
N THR A 170 -21.51 3.77 7.48
CA THR A 170 -20.19 3.46 8.04
C THR A 170 -19.23 4.64 7.80
N VAL A 171 -19.23 5.20 6.59
CA VAL A 171 -18.39 6.37 6.27
C VAL A 171 -18.87 7.61 7.02
N HIS A 172 -20.19 7.83 7.04
CA HIS A 172 -20.78 9.05 7.63
C HIS A 172 -20.59 9.11 9.15
N TYR A 173 -21.03 8.07 9.87
CA TYR A 173 -21.03 8.11 11.34
C TYR A 173 -19.66 7.85 11.97
N GLN A 174 -18.74 7.21 11.22
CA GLN A 174 -17.36 7.06 11.67
C GLN A 174 -16.42 8.14 11.14
N GLU A 175 -16.94 9.13 10.40
CA GLU A 175 -16.17 10.26 9.83
C GLU A 175 -14.94 9.79 9.04
N LEU A 176 -15.09 8.71 8.25
CA LEU A 176 -13.97 8.11 7.54
C LEU A 176 -13.56 8.94 6.32
N THR A 177 -12.26 9.01 6.08
CA THR A 177 -11.70 9.52 4.83
C THR A 177 -11.28 8.37 3.94
N ILE A 178 -11.83 8.29 2.72
CA ILE A 178 -11.44 7.30 1.71
C ILE A 178 -10.59 7.97 0.64
N SER A 179 -9.43 7.38 0.33
CA SER A 179 -8.54 7.87 -0.72
C SER A 179 -8.17 6.77 -1.71
N GLY A 180 -7.95 7.14 -2.97
CA GLY A 180 -7.36 6.27 -3.97
C GLY A 180 -5.86 6.51 -4.11
N GLY A 181 -5.13 5.48 -4.53
CA GLY A 181 -3.73 5.57 -4.93
C GLY A 181 -3.57 5.19 -6.41
N SER A 182 -2.73 5.89 -7.12
CA SER A 182 -2.34 5.55 -8.49
C SER A 182 -0.91 6.02 -8.74
N ASN A 183 -0.39 5.75 -9.92
CA ASN A 183 0.98 6.05 -10.34
C ASN A 183 1.48 7.42 -9.84
N ALA A 184 2.77 7.46 -9.53
CA ALA A 184 3.48 8.69 -9.17
C ALA A 184 3.76 9.56 -10.40
#